data_541ca4fd6c30134135059d4d4e2a7096
#
_entry.id   541ca4fd6c30134135059d4d4e2a7096
#
_cell.length_a   1.000
_cell.length_b   1.000
_cell.length_c   1.000
_cell.angle_alpha   90.00
_cell.angle_beta   90.00
_cell.angle_gamma   90.00
#
_symmetry.space_group_name_H-M   'P 1'
#
loop_
_entity.id
_entity.type
_entity.pdbx_description
1 polymer ?
#
loop_
_entity_poly.entity_id
_entity_poly.type
_entity_poly.pdbx_seq_one_letter_code
_entity_poly.pdbx_strand_id
1 'polypeptide(L)'
;MNVLILGATGMVGQGLLRECLLDDGVARVVTLGRTPTGQAHPKLREIVHDDLLHLTSVEDRLGDLDACFYCLGASAAGSSEAEYSRINYEITLAVAETLVRLDPDMTFVYVSGTGTDSTERGRVMWARVKGRTENALLRLPFRAAYMLRPGVIIPMHGARSKTRLYRVFYTVLGPLLPAVKALFPRSVITTEHLGRVMLRLARSGYTRPVLEMADLASL
;
A
#
# COMPACT_ATOMS: atom_id res chain seq x y z
N MET A 1 6.72 11.44 -13.33
CA MET A 1 5.62 10.54 -12.94
C MET A 1 4.78 11.22 -11.86
N ASN A 2 3.45 11.18 -11.99
CA ASN A 2 2.50 11.67 -10.99
C ASN A 2 1.91 10.49 -10.25
N VAL A 3 1.94 10.50 -8.93
CA VAL A 3 1.52 9.34 -8.14
C VAL A 3 0.48 9.68 -7.09
N LEU A 4 -0.43 8.75 -6.84
CA LEU A 4 -1.41 8.81 -5.75
C LEU A 4 -1.00 7.83 -4.65
N ILE A 5 -1.06 8.26 -3.40
CA ILE A 5 -0.81 7.41 -2.23
C ILE A 5 -2.04 7.42 -1.33
N LEU A 6 -2.67 6.25 -1.15
CA LEU A 6 -3.63 6.05 -0.08
C LEU A 6 -2.95 5.40 1.13
N GLY A 7 -3.30 5.86 2.33
CA GLY A 7 -2.66 5.38 3.55
C GLY A 7 -1.29 6.00 3.84
N ALA A 8 -0.99 7.18 3.29
CA ALA A 8 0.27 7.91 3.47
C ALA A 8 0.66 8.16 4.93
N THR A 9 -0.30 8.18 5.86
CA THR A 9 -0.05 8.33 7.31
C THR A 9 0.21 7.00 8.03
N GLY A 10 0.10 5.86 7.35
CA GLY A 10 0.47 4.53 7.85
C GLY A 10 1.98 4.27 7.71
N MET A 11 2.50 3.24 8.38
CA MET A 11 3.93 2.93 8.40
C MET A 11 4.52 2.72 6.99
N VAL A 12 3.87 1.93 6.16
CA VAL A 12 4.30 1.69 4.76
C VAL A 12 4.16 2.96 3.92
N GLY A 13 3.00 3.63 4.03
CA GLY A 13 2.75 4.85 3.28
C GLY A 13 3.70 6.00 3.62
N GLN A 14 4.14 6.13 4.89
CA GLN A 14 5.15 7.11 5.29
C GLN A 14 6.51 6.83 4.60
N GLY A 15 6.94 5.55 4.58
CA GLY A 15 8.17 5.17 3.89
C GLY A 15 8.09 5.41 2.39
N LEU A 16 6.99 5.02 1.75
CA LEU A 16 6.76 5.27 0.33
C LEU A 16 6.70 6.76 0.01
N LEU A 17 5.95 7.55 0.79
CA LEU A 17 5.86 9.00 0.59
C LEU A 17 7.26 9.63 0.59
N ARG A 18 8.10 9.25 1.55
CA ARG A 18 9.50 9.71 1.60
C ARG A 18 10.24 9.37 0.31
N GLU A 19 10.19 8.13 -0.15
CA GLU A 19 10.89 7.72 -1.39
C GLU A 19 10.35 8.47 -2.62
N CYS A 20 9.02 8.67 -2.72
CA CYS A 20 8.42 9.46 -3.80
C CYS A 20 8.88 10.92 -3.79
N LEU A 21 9.00 11.53 -2.61
CA LEU A 21 9.43 12.93 -2.51
C LEU A 21 10.92 13.11 -2.86
N LEU A 22 11.76 12.14 -2.54
CA LEU A 22 13.19 12.13 -2.84
C LEU A 22 13.53 11.77 -4.29
N ASP A 23 12.62 11.12 -4.98
CA ASP A 23 12.87 10.59 -6.33
C ASP A 23 12.64 11.66 -7.41
N ASP A 24 13.68 12.01 -8.17
CA ASP A 24 13.62 13.05 -9.21
C ASP A 24 12.69 12.71 -10.38
N GLY A 25 12.43 11.42 -10.61
CA GLY A 25 11.47 10.96 -11.62
C GLY A 25 10.01 11.08 -11.20
N VAL A 26 9.73 11.46 -9.93
CA VAL A 26 8.38 11.77 -9.43
C VAL A 26 8.20 13.29 -9.46
N ALA A 27 7.27 13.77 -10.27
CA ALA A 27 6.98 15.19 -10.41
C ALA A 27 5.91 15.67 -9.40
N ARG A 28 4.89 14.84 -9.16
CA ARG A 28 3.77 15.17 -8.25
C ARG A 28 3.40 13.95 -7.42
N VAL A 29 3.19 14.19 -6.11
CA VAL A 29 2.65 13.21 -5.18
C VAL A 29 1.32 13.73 -4.65
N VAL A 30 0.26 13.00 -4.90
CA VAL A 30 -1.06 13.25 -4.33
C VAL A 30 -1.29 12.26 -3.19
N THR A 31 -1.74 12.72 -2.04
CA THR A 31 -2.20 11.82 -0.96
C THR A 31 -3.70 11.96 -0.79
N LEU A 32 -4.39 10.83 -0.66
CA LEU A 32 -5.82 10.80 -0.36
C LEU A 32 -6.06 10.06 0.95
N GLY A 33 -6.75 10.70 1.89
CA GLY A 33 -7.06 10.10 3.17
C GLY A 33 -7.78 11.04 4.13
N ARG A 34 -8.18 10.52 5.29
CA ARG A 34 -8.97 11.24 6.31
C ARG A 34 -8.18 12.30 7.09
N THR A 35 -6.87 12.22 7.09
CA THR A 35 -6.01 13.12 7.85
C THR A 35 -4.81 13.51 7.01
N PRO A 36 -4.35 14.77 7.06
CA PRO A 36 -3.15 15.19 6.36
C PRO A 36 -1.91 14.47 6.92
N THR A 37 -0.85 14.41 6.12
CA THR A 37 0.42 13.80 6.51
C THR A 37 1.21 14.67 7.49
N GLY A 38 0.93 15.96 7.51
CA GLY A 38 1.67 16.97 8.28
C GLY A 38 3.02 17.33 7.66
N GLN A 39 3.27 16.92 6.41
CA GLN A 39 4.49 17.24 5.68
C GLN A 39 4.22 18.41 4.70
N ALA A 40 5.24 19.24 4.48
CA ALA A 40 5.23 20.25 3.45
C ALA A 40 6.35 19.97 2.45
N HIS A 41 5.99 19.82 1.16
CA HIS A 41 6.96 19.59 0.09
C HIS A 41 6.42 20.15 -1.24
N PRO A 42 7.25 20.74 -2.13
CA PRO A 42 6.78 21.30 -3.41
C PRO A 42 6.03 20.30 -4.30
N LYS A 43 6.42 19.04 -4.29
CA LYS A 43 5.76 17.96 -5.04
C LYS A 43 4.45 17.47 -4.40
N LEU A 44 4.21 17.73 -3.10
CA LEU A 44 3.10 17.14 -2.35
C LEU A 44 1.81 17.94 -2.53
N ARG A 45 0.72 17.22 -2.79
CA ARG A 45 -0.65 17.73 -2.78
C ARG A 45 -1.50 16.81 -1.93
N GLU A 46 -2.18 17.33 -0.93
CA GLU A 46 -2.99 16.53 -0.01
C GLU A 46 -4.48 16.73 -0.28
N ILE A 47 -5.20 15.62 -0.39
CA ILE A 47 -6.65 15.56 -0.46
C ILE A 47 -7.15 14.94 0.84
N VAL A 48 -7.74 15.77 1.70
CA VAL A 48 -8.40 15.29 2.92
C VAL A 48 -9.85 15.01 2.58
N HIS A 49 -10.27 13.76 2.75
CA HIS A 49 -11.61 13.30 2.44
C HIS A 49 -11.99 12.12 3.34
N ASP A 50 -13.13 12.22 4.01
CA ASP A 50 -13.53 11.25 5.05
C ASP A 50 -14.20 10.00 4.50
N ASP A 51 -14.94 10.13 3.39
CA ASP A 51 -15.68 9.03 2.79
C ASP A 51 -15.01 8.50 1.52
N LEU A 52 -14.15 7.52 1.69
CA LEU A 52 -13.45 6.86 0.58
C LEU A 52 -14.31 5.89 -0.25
N LEU A 53 -15.56 5.64 0.16
CA LEU A 53 -16.54 4.92 -0.66
C LEU A 53 -17.14 5.80 -1.76
N HIS A 54 -17.19 7.12 -1.55
CA HIS A 54 -17.80 8.07 -2.47
C HIS A 54 -16.80 9.20 -2.78
N LEU A 55 -16.10 9.10 -3.90
CA LEU A 55 -15.04 10.03 -4.29
C LEU A 55 -15.49 11.15 -5.23
N THR A 56 -16.78 11.21 -5.61
CA THR A 56 -17.31 12.16 -6.61
C THR A 56 -16.92 13.62 -6.34
N SER A 57 -16.88 14.04 -5.08
CA SER A 57 -16.53 15.42 -4.70
C SER A 57 -15.05 15.78 -4.84
N VAL A 58 -14.19 14.81 -5.11
CA VAL A 58 -12.73 14.98 -5.23
C VAL A 58 -12.15 14.38 -6.52
N GLU A 59 -12.99 13.82 -7.39
CA GLU A 59 -12.58 13.18 -8.66
C GLU A 59 -11.80 14.14 -9.58
N ASP A 60 -12.17 15.41 -9.62
CA ASP A 60 -11.50 16.45 -10.40
C ASP A 60 -10.03 16.65 -10.01
N ARG A 61 -9.66 16.23 -8.80
CA ARG A 61 -8.31 16.31 -8.24
C ARG A 61 -7.51 15.02 -8.41
N LEU A 62 -8.13 13.95 -8.96
CA LEU A 62 -7.55 12.61 -9.12
C LEU A 62 -7.14 12.28 -10.56
N GLY A 63 -7.12 13.27 -11.44
CA GLY A 63 -6.68 13.11 -12.84
C GLY A 63 -5.17 13.21 -13.03
N ASP A 64 -4.70 12.79 -14.21
CA ASP A 64 -3.28 12.80 -14.64
C ASP A 64 -2.35 12.06 -13.67
N LEU A 65 -2.69 10.82 -13.34
CA LEU A 65 -1.95 9.97 -12.41
C LEU A 65 -1.37 8.75 -13.14
N ASP A 66 -0.07 8.57 -13.10
CA ASP A 66 0.62 7.42 -13.69
C ASP A 66 0.51 6.15 -12.83
N ALA A 67 0.40 6.32 -11.51
CA ALA A 67 0.32 5.21 -10.58
C ALA A 67 -0.48 5.52 -9.31
N CYS A 68 -1.20 4.52 -8.81
CA CYS A 68 -1.78 4.51 -7.46
C CYS A 68 -1.06 3.50 -6.57
N PHE A 69 -0.58 3.96 -5.43
CA PHE A 69 0.01 3.15 -4.38
C PHE A 69 -0.97 3.01 -3.22
N TYR A 70 -1.62 1.87 -3.12
CA TYR A 70 -2.63 1.62 -2.11
C TYR A 70 -2.03 0.94 -0.88
N CYS A 71 -1.68 1.75 0.12
CA CYS A 71 -1.10 1.33 1.41
C CYS A 71 -2.11 1.39 2.57
N LEU A 72 -3.39 1.67 2.27
CA LEU A 72 -4.42 1.72 3.30
C LEU A 72 -4.88 0.31 3.64
N GLY A 73 -5.08 0.06 4.92
CA GLY A 73 -5.60 -1.19 5.43
C GLY A 73 -5.79 -1.14 6.94
N ALA A 74 -6.64 -2.02 7.45
CA ALA A 74 -6.87 -2.20 8.88
C ALA A 74 -6.24 -3.51 9.38
N SER A 75 -5.95 -3.55 10.69
CA SER A 75 -5.56 -4.79 11.37
C SER A 75 -6.79 -5.68 11.55
N ALA A 76 -6.59 -7.00 11.39
CA ALA A 76 -7.64 -7.98 11.70
C ALA A 76 -7.83 -8.20 13.21
N ALA A 77 -6.89 -7.75 14.04
CA ALA A 77 -6.95 -7.95 15.49
C ALA A 77 -8.13 -7.17 16.09
N GLY A 78 -9.09 -7.88 16.63
CA GLY A 78 -10.29 -7.32 17.28
C GLY A 78 -11.39 -6.85 16.31
N SER A 79 -11.25 -7.10 15.00
CA SER A 79 -12.27 -6.76 14.00
C SER A 79 -13.13 -7.97 13.65
N SER A 80 -14.43 -7.76 13.46
CA SER A 80 -15.29 -8.71 12.77
C SER A 80 -14.94 -8.83 11.29
N GLU A 81 -15.36 -9.89 10.62
CA GLU A 81 -15.14 -10.05 9.17
C GLU A 81 -15.81 -8.93 8.37
N ALA A 82 -16.99 -8.48 8.78
CA ALA A 82 -17.71 -7.39 8.13
C ALA A 82 -16.93 -6.06 8.21
N GLU A 83 -16.44 -5.69 9.39
CA GLU A 83 -15.63 -4.46 9.57
C GLU A 83 -14.32 -4.54 8.81
N TYR A 84 -13.66 -5.69 8.83
CA TYR A 84 -12.41 -5.91 8.11
C TYR A 84 -12.63 -5.84 6.59
N SER A 85 -13.71 -6.47 6.08
CA SER A 85 -14.08 -6.45 4.66
C SER A 85 -14.43 -5.04 4.20
N ARG A 86 -15.16 -4.28 4.99
CA ARG A 86 -15.50 -2.90 4.63
C ARG A 86 -14.24 -2.06 4.32
N ILE A 87 -13.21 -2.17 5.16
CA ILE A 87 -12.00 -1.35 5.00
C ILE A 87 -11.07 -1.93 3.94
N ASN A 88 -10.85 -3.26 3.95
CA ASN A 88 -9.82 -3.87 3.12
C ASN A 88 -10.33 -4.36 1.75
N TYR A 89 -11.65 -4.46 1.57
CA TYR A 89 -12.27 -4.86 0.30
C TYR A 89 -13.14 -3.74 -0.28
N GLU A 90 -14.23 -3.33 0.40
CA GLU A 90 -15.22 -2.42 -0.20
C GLU A 90 -14.61 -1.05 -0.52
N ILE A 91 -13.92 -0.41 0.44
CA ILE A 91 -13.24 0.88 0.21
C ILE A 91 -12.15 0.74 -0.84
N THR A 92 -11.40 -0.37 -0.83
CA THR A 92 -10.32 -0.59 -1.80
C THR A 92 -10.88 -0.67 -3.21
N LEU A 93 -11.98 -1.40 -3.41
CA LEU A 93 -12.63 -1.55 -4.70
C LEU A 93 -13.28 -0.24 -5.17
N ALA A 94 -14.02 0.47 -4.31
CA ALA A 94 -14.64 1.75 -4.65
C ALA A 94 -13.59 2.76 -5.15
N VAL A 95 -12.45 2.84 -4.48
CA VAL A 95 -11.32 3.68 -4.93
C VAL A 95 -10.76 3.19 -6.26
N ALA A 96 -10.48 1.88 -6.40
CA ALA A 96 -9.88 1.33 -7.61
C ALA A 96 -10.80 1.46 -8.83
N GLU A 97 -12.11 1.23 -8.67
CA GLU A 97 -13.11 1.41 -9.73
C GLU A 97 -13.24 2.88 -10.16
N THR A 98 -13.17 3.81 -9.21
CA THR A 98 -13.12 5.24 -9.55
C THR A 98 -11.87 5.57 -10.34
N LEU A 99 -10.70 5.12 -9.89
CA LEU A 99 -9.43 5.45 -10.54
C LEU A 99 -9.30 4.83 -11.93
N VAL A 100 -9.72 3.58 -12.14
CA VAL A 100 -9.63 2.94 -13.46
C VAL A 100 -10.60 3.58 -14.48
N ARG A 101 -11.70 4.15 -14.00
CA ARG A 101 -12.62 4.93 -14.84
C ARG A 101 -12.02 6.28 -15.25
N LEU A 102 -11.26 6.91 -14.35
CA LEU A 102 -10.62 8.21 -14.62
C LEU A 102 -9.36 8.04 -15.49
N ASP A 103 -8.58 6.99 -15.24
CA ASP A 103 -7.31 6.75 -15.93
C ASP A 103 -6.99 5.24 -16.00
N PRO A 104 -7.45 4.53 -17.03
CA PRO A 104 -7.18 3.10 -17.22
C PRO A 104 -5.71 2.79 -17.50
N ASP A 105 -4.92 3.76 -17.97
CA ASP A 105 -3.50 3.60 -18.23
C ASP A 105 -2.62 3.65 -16.96
N MET A 106 -3.25 3.85 -15.82
CA MET A 106 -2.59 3.86 -14.51
C MET A 106 -2.05 2.48 -14.12
N THR A 107 -0.93 2.46 -13.40
CA THR A 107 -0.47 1.28 -12.67
C THR A 107 -1.03 1.28 -11.24
N PHE A 108 -1.72 0.21 -10.84
CA PHE A 108 -2.25 0.07 -9.48
C PHE A 108 -1.38 -0.89 -8.64
N VAL A 109 -0.86 -0.44 -7.50
CA VAL A 109 -0.02 -1.25 -6.61
C VAL A 109 -0.68 -1.36 -5.24
N TYR A 110 -1.09 -2.57 -4.87
CA TYR A 110 -1.78 -2.87 -3.62
C TYR A 110 -0.86 -3.55 -2.61
N VAL A 111 -0.79 -3.02 -1.40
CA VAL A 111 -0.05 -3.65 -0.29
C VAL A 111 -0.94 -4.65 0.43
N SER A 112 -0.73 -5.91 0.13
CA SER A 112 -1.39 -7.07 0.74
C SER A 112 -0.58 -7.61 1.93
N GLY A 113 -0.25 -8.90 1.96
CA GLY A 113 0.58 -9.50 3.01
C GLY A 113 0.87 -10.98 2.74
N THR A 114 2.00 -11.44 3.25
CA THR A 114 2.36 -12.87 3.21
C THR A 114 1.28 -13.72 3.87
N GLY A 115 0.89 -14.82 3.23
CA GLY A 115 -0.19 -15.70 3.71
C GLY A 115 -1.58 -15.31 3.23
N THR A 116 -1.70 -14.33 2.32
CA THR A 116 -2.97 -14.03 1.62
C THR A 116 -3.47 -15.26 0.86
N ASP A 117 -4.75 -15.58 1.01
CA ASP A 117 -5.38 -16.75 0.41
C ASP A 117 -6.12 -16.41 -0.87
N SER A 118 -5.46 -16.60 -2.02
CA SER A 118 -6.05 -16.39 -3.34
C SER A 118 -7.21 -17.34 -3.68
N THR A 119 -7.40 -18.43 -2.92
CA THR A 119 -8.53 -19.36 -3.12
C THR A 119 -9.83 -18.81 -2.51
N GLU A 120 -9.74 -17.84 -1.61
CA GLU A 120 -10.85 -17.22 -0.86
C GLU A 120 -11.61 -18.21 0.06
N ARG A 121 -11.07 -19.43 0.30
CA ARG A 121 -11.75 -20.53 1.00
C ARG A 121 -11.08 -20.96 2.30
N GLY A 122 -9.91 -20.42 2.60
CA GLY A 122 -9.15 -20.74 3.80
C GLY A 122 -9.87 -20.34 5.09
N ARG A 123 -9.43 -20.89 6.21
CA ARG A 123 -10.04 -20.66 7.54
C ARG A 123 -9.69 -19.29 8.12
N VAL A 124 -8.59 -18.70 7.69
CA VAL A 124 -8.10 -17.42 8.23
C VAL A 124 -8.81 -16.27 7.56
N MET A 125 -9.65 -15.56 8.31
CA MET A 125 -10.54 -14.50 7.83
C MET A 125 -9.79 -13.41 7.04
N TRP A 126 -8.75 -12.82 7.60
CA TRP A 126 -8.03 -11.74 6.96
C TRP A 126 -7.37 -12.17 5.65
N ALA A 127 -6.90 -13.42 5.57
CA ALA A 127 -6.26 -13.96 4.39
C ALA A 127 -7.26 -14.13 3.24
N ARG A 128 -8.49 -14.62 3.54
CA ARG A 128 -9.59 -14.71 2.56
C ARG A 128 -9.98 -13.34 2.01
N VAL A 129 -10.22 -12.37 2.92
CA VAL A 129 -10.63 -11.01 2.52
C VAL A 129 -9.56 -10.36 1.64
N LYS A 130 -8.28 -10.48 2.01
CA LYS A 130 -7.19 -9.95 1.17
C LYS A 130 -7.10 -10.68 -0.16
N GLY A 131 -7.25 -12.00 -0.20
CA GLY A 131 -7.29 -12.77 -1.44
C GLY A 131 -8.42 -12.35 -2.37
N ARG A 132 -9.63 -12.16 -1.81
CA ARG A 132 -10.78 -11.61 -2.54
C ARG A 132 -10.48 -10.21 -3.09
N THR A 133 -9.81 -9.36 -2.32
CA THR A 133 -9.42 -8.01 -2.75
C THR A 133 -8.42 -8.07 -3.90
N GLU A 134 -7.36 -8.87 -3.78
CA GLU A 134 -6.37 -9.06 -4.85
C GLU A 134 -7.03 -9.56 -6.14
N ASN A 135 -7.86 -10.61 -6.03
CA ASN A 135 -8.55 -11.19 -7.18
C ASN A 135 -9.49 -10.17 -7.87
N ALA A 136 -10.17 -9.34 -7.09
CA ALA A 136 -11.04 -8.29 -7.63
C ALA A 136 -10.21 -7.19 -8.33
N LEU A 137 -9.13 -6.72 -7.73
CA LEU A 137 -8.24 -5.71 -8.32
C LEU A 137 -7.59 -6.20 -9.62
N LEU A 138 -7.20 -7.47 -9.69
CA LEU A 138 -6.61 -8.09 -10.89
C LEU A 138 -7.59 -8.20 -12.07
N ARG A 139 -8.90 -8.12 -11.82
CA ARG A 139 -9.93 -8.09 -12.87
C ARG A 139 -10.24 -6.70 -13.41
N LEU A 140 -9.81 -5.66 -12.71
CA LEU A 140 -10.02 -4.29 -13.19
C LEU A 140 -9.07 -3.99 -14.37
N PRO A 141 -9.55 -3.24 -15.38
CA PRO A 141 -8.80 -2.98 -16.60
C PRO A 141 -7.74 -1.88 -16.45
N PHE A 142 -6.93 -1.93 -15.41
CA PHE A 142 -5.72 -1.11 -15.29
C PHE A 142 -4.67 -1.58 -16.31
N ARG A 143 -3.82 -0.68 -16.79
CA ARG A 143 -2.63 -1.06 -17.58
C ARG A 143 -1.81 -2.15 -16.89
N ALA A 144 -1.64 -2.04 -15.57
CA ALA A 144 -1.02 -3.05 -14.74
C ALA A 144 -1.53 -2.96 -13.30
N ALA A 145 -1.71 -4.11 -12.65
CA ALA A 145 -2.06 -4.19 -11.23
C ALA A 145 -1.09 -5.16 -10.53
N TYR A 146 -0.48 -4.72 -9.43
CA TYR A 146 0.50 -5.50 -8.65
C TYR A 146 0.05 -5.67 -7.22
N MET A 147 0.02 -6.93 -6.75
CA MET A 147 -0.35 -7.33 -5.39
C MET A 147 0.91 -7.70 -4.62
N LEU A 148 1.32 -6.85 -3.69
CA LEU A 148 2.53 -7.06 -2.91
C LEU A 148 2.20 -7.82 -1.63
N ARG A 149 2.90 -8.94 -1.39
CA ARG A 149 2.75 -9.77 -0.19
C ARG A 149 4.00 -9.70 0.70
N PRO A 150 4.27 -8.52 1.31
CA PRO A 150 5.40 -8.40 2.22
C PRO A 150 5.19 -9.26 3.46
N GLY A 151 6.31 -9.76 4.01
CA GLY A 151 6.37 -10.38 5.33
C GLY A 151 6.54 -9.35 6.43
N VAL A 152 7.62 -9.46 7.20
CA VAL A 152 7.93 -8.47 8.24
C VAL A 152 8.51 -7.21 7.60
N ILE A 153 7.89 -6.06 7.92
CA ILE A 153 8.33 -4.75 7.39
C ILE A 153 8.99 -3.96 8.51
N ILE A 154 10.28 -3.64 8.39
CA ILE A 154 11.01 -2.81 9.34
C ILE A 154 10.78 -1.33 9.01
N PRO A 155 10.26 -0.53 9.95
CA PRO A 155 10.12 0.90 9.75
C PRO A 155 11.50 1.59 9.74
N MET A 156 11.73 2.45 8.74
CA MET A 156 12.93 3.27 8.61
C MET A 156 12.58 4.76 8.68
N HIS A 157 13.58 5.59 8.96
CA HIS A 157 13.48 7.06 8.90
C HIS A 157 12.33 7.64 9.74
N GLY A 158 12.05 7.06 10.90
CA GLY A 158 11.02 7.54 11.81
C GLY A 158 9.58 7.14 11.44
N ALA A 159 9.36 6.31 10.41
CA ALA A 159 8.06 5.76 10.09
C ALA A 159 7.49 4.97 11.28
N ARG A 160 6.21 5.19 11.61
CA ARG A 160 5.59 4.60 12.81
C ARG A 160 4.27 3.92 12.45
N SER A 161 4.03 2.75 13.06
CA SER A 161 2.72 2.11 12.98
C SER A 161 1.71 2.86 13.85
N LYS A 162 0.49 3.08 13.32
CA LYS A 162 -0.65 3.59 14.10
C LYS A 162 -1.22 2.51 15.03
N THR A 163 -1.02 1.24 14.72
CA THR A 163 -1.51 0.12 15.55
C THR A 163 -0.65 -0.03 16.80
N ARG A 164 -1.26 0.10 17.95
CA ARG A 164 -0.60 0.05 19.27
C ARG A 164 0.24 -1.21 19.48
N LEU A 165 -0.31 -2.37 19.06
CA LEU A 165 0.36 -3.67 19.14
C LEU A 165 1.67 -3.70 18.32
N TYR A 166 1.65 -3.24 17.07
CA TYR A 166 2.85 -3.18 16.24
C TYR A 166 3.86 -2.16 16.77
N ARG A 167 3.39 -1.04 17.32
CA ARG A 167 4.28 -0.05 17.94
C ARG A 167 5.05 -0.64 19.12
N VAL A 168 4.37 -1.37 20.03
CA VAL A 168 5.01 -2.07 21.15
C VAL A 168 5.97 -3.14 20.62
N PHE A 169 5.56 -3.94 19.66
CA PHE A 169 6.41 -4.94 19.01
C PHE A 169 7.71 -4.34 18.47
N TYR A 170 7.64 -3.25 17.71
CA TYR A 170 8.81 -2.58 17.17
C TYR A 170 9.65 -1.85 18.22
N THR A 171 9.06 -1.40 19.33
CA THR A 171 9.81 -0.77 20.42
C THR A 171 10.62 -1.82 21.18
N VAL A 172 10.04 -2.98 21.45
CA VAL A 172 10.68 -4.06 22.24
C VAL A 172 11.68 -4.85 21.38
N LEU A 173 11.31 -5.22 20.16
CA LEU A 173 12.12 -6.04 19.26
C LEU A 173 12.98 -5.23 18.30
N GLY A 174 12.83 -3.91 18.26
CA GLY A 174 13.59 -3.01 17.39
C GLY A 174 15.09 -3.25 17.39
N PRO A 175 15.75 -3.35 18.56
CA PRO A 175 17.17 -3.63 18.65
C PRO A 175 17.60 -4.98 18.04
N LEU A 176 16.70 -5.96 17.97
CA LEU A 176 16.95 -7.30 17.42
C LEU A 176 16.68 -7.38 15.92
N LEU A 177 15.94 -6.44 15.33
CA LEU A 177 15.56 -6.45 13.93
C LEU A 177 16.75 -6.48 12.95
N PRO A 178 17.89 -5.81 13.18
CA PRO A 178 19.07 -5.93 12.33
C PRO A 178 19.62 -7.36 12.30
N ALA A 179 19.64 -8.05 13.45
CA ALA A 179 20.06 -9.45 13.53
C ALA A 179 19.05 -10.38 12.82
N VAL A 180 17.75 -10.14 13.00
CA VAL A 180 16.70 -10.89 12.28
C VAL A 180 16.83 -10.69 10.77
N LYS A 181 17.10 -9.48 10.30
CA LYS A 181 17.33 -9.21 8.87
C LYS A 181 18.59 -9.92 8.35
N ALA A 182 19.66 -9.97 9.15
CA ALA A 182 20.89 -10.67 8.78
C ALA A 182 20.68 -12.21 8.69
N LEU A 183 19.89 -12.78 9.60
CA LEU A 183 19.60 -14.21 9.65
C LEU A 183 18.52 -14.66 8.66
N PHE A 184 17.54 -13.78 8.39
CA PHE A 184 16.39 -14.08 7.52
C PHE A 184 16.18 -12.99 6.46
N PRO A 185 17.17 -12.72 5.59
CA PRO A 185 17.12 -11.59 4.63
C PRO A 185 15.95 -11.69 3.64
N ARG A 186 15.47 -12.91 3.38
CA ARG A 186 14.35 -13.17 2.46
C ARG A 186 12.96 -13.06 3.10
N SER A 187 12.88 -12.82 4.41
CA SER A 187 11.60 -12.73 5.15
C SER A 187 11.30 -11.34 5.67
N VAL A 188 12.25 -10.41 5.52
CA VAL A 188 12.19 -9.07 6.11
C VAL A 188 12.52 -8.02 5.05
N ILE A 189 11.68 -7.00 4.97
CA ILE A 189 11.86 -5.85 4.07
C ILE A 189 11.79 -4.55 4.88
N THR A 190 12.47 -3.50 4.44
CA THR A 190 12.33 -2.16 5.06
C THR A 190 11.25 -1.35 4.36
N THR A 191 10.66 -0.37 5.06
CA THR A 191 9.70 0.57 4.43
C THR A 191 10.33 1.34 3.27
N GLU A 192 11.63 1.66 3.35
CA GLU A 192 12.41 2.30 2.29
C GLU A 192 12.51 1.39 1.06
N HIS A 193 12.99 0.14 1.24
CA HIS A 193 13.14 -0.80 0.14
C HIS A 193 11.79 -1.11 -0.53
N LEU A 194 10.74 -1.34 0.25
CA LEU A 194 9.39 -1.55 -0.28
C LEU A 194 8.90 -0.35 -1.09
N GLY A 195 9.16 0.87 -0.63
CA GLY A 195 8.85 2.10 -1.37
C GLY A 195 9.56 2.15 -2.73
N ARG A 196 10.85 1.81 -2.78
CA ARG A 196 11.62 1.75 -4.04
C ARG A 196 11.11 0.67 -4.98
N VAL A 197 10.74 -0.50 -4.45
CA VAL A 197 10.12 -1.58 -5.25
C VAL A 197 8.81 -1.08 -5.88
N MET A 198 7.96 -0.40 -5.11
CA MET A 198 6.70 0.13 -5.64
C MET A 198 6.94 1.15 -6.76
N LEU A 199 7.90 2.06 -6.60
CA LEU A 199 8.28 3.01 -7.66
C LEU A 199 8.83 2.31 -8.90
N ARG A 200 9.65 1.28 -8.73
CA ARG A 200 10.18 0.47 -9.84
C ARG A 200 9.06 -0.25 -10.60
N LEU A 201 8.10 -0.84 -9.89
CA LEU A 201 6.94 -1.49 -10.51
C LEU A 201 6.10 -0.52 -11.34
N ALA A 202 5.88 0.69 -10.84
CA ALA A 202 5.14 1.72 -11.58
C ALA A 202 5.84 2.16 -12.87
N ARG A 203 7.19 2.18 -12.89
CA ARG A 203 7.99 2.59 -14.04
C ARG A 203 8.24 1.49 -15.06
N SER A 204 8.66 0.34 -14.58
CA SER A 204 9.24 -0.71 -15.42
C SER A 204 8.38 -1.97 -15.45
N GLY A 205 7.34 -2.05 -14.61
CA GLY A 205 6.52 -3.24 -14.48
C GLY A 205 7.27 -4.45 -13.90
N TYR A 206 6.59 -5.58 -13.90
CA TYR A 206 7.13 -6.88 -13.52
C TYR A 206 6.36 -7.99 -14.24
N THR A 207 6.97 -9.17 -14.39
CA THR A 207 6.40 -10.29 -15.16
C THR A 207 5.20 -10.97 -14.48
N ARG A 208 5.10 -10.88 -13.16
CA ARG A 208 4.02 -11.48 -12.36
C ARG A 208 3.22 -10.41 -11.62
N PRO A 209 1.88 -10.49 -11.62
CA PRO A 209 1.05 -9.50 -10.94
C PRO A 209 1.04 -9.66 -9.41
N VAL A 210 1.29 -10.86 -8.89
CA VAL A 210 1.40 -11.13 -7.46
C VAL A 210 2.87 -11.35 -7.10
N LEU A 211 3.38 -10.52 -6.19
CA LEU A 211 4.77 -10.56 -5.75
C LEU A 211 4.84 -11.04 -4.31
N GLU A 212 5.43 -12.21 -4.13
CA GLU A 212 5.73 -12.76 -2.81
C GLU A 212 6.97 -12.10 -2.19
N MET A 213 7.22 -12.37 -0.92
CA MET A 213 8.34 -11.77 -0.20
C MET A 213 9.70 -11.98 -0.89
N ALA A 214 9.91 -13.13 -1.54
CA ALA A 214 11.14 -13.44 -2.27
C ALA A 214 11.33 -12.53 -3.49
N ASP A 215 10.25 -12.21 -4.21
CA ASP A 215 10.27 -11.28 -5.34
C ASP A 215 10.60 -9.87 -4.86
N LEU A 216 9.92 -9.43 -3.78
CA LEU A 216 10.13 -8.10 -3.20
C LEU A 216 11.55 -7.90 -2.69
N ALA A 217 12.19 -8.94 -2.15
CA ALA A 217 13.56 -8.88 -1.66
C ALA A 217 14.60 -8.85 -2.78
N SER A 218 14.26 -9.31 -4.00
CA SER A 218 15.16 -9.37 -5.14
C SER A 218 15.10 -8.13 -6.05
N LEU A 219 14.07 -7.31 -5.93
CA LEU A 219 13.85 -6.08 -6.69
C LEU A 219 14.52 -4.88 -6.04
#